data_872769bb36580adde766bd6fe06f5e7f
#
_entry.id   872769bb36580adde766bd6fe06f5e7f
#
_cell.length_a   1.000
_cell.length_b   1.000
_cell.length_c   1.000
_cell.angle_alpha   90.00
_cell.angle_beta   90.00
_cell.angle_gamma   90.00
#
_symmetry.space_group_name_H-M   'P 1'
#
loop_
_entity.id
_entity.type
_entity.pdbx_description
1 polymer ?
#
loop_
_entity_poly.entity_id
_entity_poly.type
_entity_poly.pdbx_seq_one_letter_code
_entity_poly.pdbx_strand_id
1 'polypeptide(L)'
;MSDLPPQPPPPPPPAYSAPQPYSTPYATPAAYAAPYPPPPRRSGWFWVAIIGAIVATIIIAICFTFASLAKTFTDTDTASAFGGDSIAVIDISGVIVDADKIDKQLEKFGDDSNVKAIILHIDSPGGGAAASQEVYHEVLRIRQEKHKKVVASVESMGASGAYYIASACDRIYANPASVVGSIGVIMEWTNYGDLMRWAKLKNITISRGDLKDAGDPTRDLTPQEQAYFQSLVDNMYGQFVHDVATARHTTDDKIKPLATGQVWTGEQALPLGLIDQQGGFRIALMDTAKSVGISGEPRIVRPIKEKHGVAALLSDGTDELFPNPSKLLDRAPGFYFLWK
;
A
#
# COMPACT_ATOMS: atom_id res chain seq x y z
N MET A 1 67.11 -18.74 12.06
CA MET A 1 67.58 -20.01 12.62
C MET A 1 66.89 -20.15 13.97
N SER A 2 65.83 -20.87 14.02
CA SER A 2 65.10 -21.20 15.24
C SER A 2 64.74 -22.68 15.17
N ASP A 3 65.49 -23.45 15.96
CA ASP A 3 65.33 -24.90 16.10
C ASP A 3 64.03 -25.22 16.82
N LEU A 4 63.17 -25.95 16.15
CA LEU A 4 62.04 -26.65 16.80
C LEU A 4 62.52 -28.05 17.18
N PRO A 5 62.22 -28.54 18.41
CA PRO A 5 62.60 -29.89 18.84
C PRO A 5 61.78 -30.98 18.10
N PRO A 6 62.32 -32.18 17.89
CA PRO A 6 61.67 -33.26 17.18
C PRO A 6 60.48 -33.83 17.95
N GLN A 7 59.44 -34.19 17.24
CA GLN A 7 58.26 -34.83 17.80
C GLN A 7 58.56 -36.28 18.23
N PRO A 8 57.92 -36.77 19.29
CA PRO A 8 58.09 -38.15 19.74
C PRO A 8 57.40 -39.12 18.77
N PRO A 9 57.89 -40.40 18.68
CA PRO A 9 57.31 -41.39 17.83
C PRO A 9 55.93 -41.84 18.27
N PRO A 10 55.08 -42.30 17.34
CA PRO A 10 53.72 -42.77 17.66
C PRO A 10 53.74 -44.05 18.50
N PRO A 11 52.71 -44.30 19.34
CA PRO A 11 52.62 -45.48 20.16
C PRO A 11 52.37 -46.74 19.28
N PRO A 12 52.84 -47.91 19.76
CA PRO A 12 52.64 -49.17 19.03
C PRO A 12 51.16 -49.59 19.03
N PRO A 13 50.74 -50.35 18.00
CA PRO A 13 49.38 -50.85 17.89
C PRO A 13 49.05 -51.90 18.98
N PRO A 14 47.78 -51.97 19.41
CA PRO A 14 47.38 -52.91 20.43
C PRO A 14 47.50 -54.38 19.97
N ALA A 15 47.96 -55.23 20.88
CA ALA A 15 48.14 -56.65 20.63
C ALA A 15 46.78 -57.35 20.42
N TYR A 16 46.69 -58.09 19.33
CA TYR A 16 45.54 -58.98 19.08
C TYR A 16 45.52 -60.14 20.06
N SER A 17 44.47 -60.24 20.83
CA SER A 17 44.18 -61.43 21.68
C SER A 17 43.65 -62.58 20.81
N ALA A 18 44.21 -63.75 20.97
CA ALA A 18 43.77 -64.92 20.28
C ALA A 18 42.33 -65.35 20.65
N PRO A 19 41.56 -65.88 19.69
CA PRO A 19 40.19 -66.29 19.96
C PRO A 19 40.10 -67.49 20.87
N GLN A 20 39.26 -67.43 21.88
CA GLN A 20 38.93 -68.55 22.78
C GLN A 20 38.07 -69.59 22.05
N PRO A 21 38.23 -70.88 22.33
CA PRO A 21 37.40 -71.94 21.71
C PRO A 21 35.96 -71.84 22.22
N TYR A 22 35.03 -71.76 21.28
CA TYR A 22 33.59 -71.85 21.60
C TYR A 22 33.20 -73.27 22.00
N SER A 23 32.69 -73.44 23.24
CA SER A 23 31.96 -74.61 23.65
C SER A 23 30.54 -74.49 23.12
N THR A 24 30.12 -75.39 22.28
CA THR A 24 28.75 -75.52 21.80
C THR A 24 27.85 -76.00 22.88
N PRO A 25 26.79 -75.32 23.31
CA PRO A 25 25.76 -75.93 24.14
C PRO A 25 24.89 -76.82 23.28
N TYR A 26 24.64 -78.02 23.81
CA TYR A 26 23.63 -78.95 23.26
C TYR A 26 22.30 -78.24 23.08
N ALA A 27 21.76 -78.28 21.87
CA ALA A 27 20.44 -77.73 21.56
C ALA A 27 19.36 -78.68 22.18
N THR A 28 18.59 -78.11 23.05
CA THR A 28 17.31 -78.75 23.47
C THR A 28 16.33 -78.67 22.27
N PRO A 29 15.53 -79.71 22.02
CA PRO A 29 14.59 -79.68 20.89
C PRO A 29 13.56 -78.61 21.11
N ALA A 30 13.41 -77.76 20.08
CA ALA A 30 12.43 -76.70 20.06
C ALA A 30 11.02 -77.24 20.23
N ALA A 31 10.35 -76.75 21.26
CA ALA A 31 8.92 -76.95 21.38
C ALA A 31 8.21 -76.39 20.17
N TYR A 32 7.36 -77.17 19.51
CA TYR A 32 6.50 -76.74 18.43
C TYR A 32 5.67 -75.55 18.89
N ALA A 33 5.97 -74.35 18.35
CA ALA A 33 5.14 -73.23 18.57
C ALA A 33 3.81 -73.46 17.82
N ALA A 34 2.71 -73.34 18.52
CA ALA A 34 1.39 -73.40 17.91
C ALA A 34 1.27 -72.30 16.81
N PRO A 35 0.63 -72.58 15.67
CA PRO A 35 0.45 -71.60 14.58
C PRO A 35 -0.34 -70.45 15.12
N TYR A 36 0.18 -69.25 14.87
CA TYR A 36 -0.52 -68.01 15.17
C TYR A 36 -1.90 -67.95 14.51
N PRO A 37 -2.95 -67.58 15.28
CA PRO A 37 -4.27 -67.43 14.67
C PRO A 37 -4.20 -66.43 13.56
N PRO A 38 -4.88 -66.63 12.39
CA PRO A 38 -4.91 -65.72 11.31
C PRO A 38 -5.49 -64.37 11.79
N PRO A 39 -4.98 -63.21 11.29
CA PRO A 39 -5.50 -61.90 11.66
C PRO A 39 -7.00 -61.83 11.33
N PRO A 40 -7.81 -61.17 12.17
CA PRO A 40 -9.24 -61.08 11.96
C PRO A 40 -9.50 -60.46 10.58
N ARG A 41 -10.23 -61.16 9.70
CA ARG A 41 -10.69 -60.61 8.41
C ARG A 41 -11.61 -59.44 8.71
N ARG A 42 -11.15 -58.22 8.48
CA ARG A 42 -12.00 -57.05 8.60
C ARG A 42 -13.17 -57.21 7.62
N SER A 43 -14.39 -57.17 8.17
CA SER A 43 -15.63 -57.28 7.43
C SER A 43 -15.63 -56.25 6.28
N GLY A 44 -16.15 -56.62 5.11
CA GLY A 44 -16.32 -55.69 3.98
C GLY A 44 -17.08 -54.40 4.35
N TRP A 45 -17.96 -54.47 5.36
CA TRP A 45 -18.67 -53.36 5.95
C TRP A 45 -17.74 -52.28 6.56
N PHE A 46 -16.57 -52.68 7.06
CA PHE A 46 -15.56 -51.71 7.56
C PHE A 46 -15.04 -50.80 6.46
N TRP A 47 -14.78 -51.35 5.30
CA TRP A 47 -14.34 -50.54 4.14
C TRP A 47 -15.47 -49.68 3.57
N VAL A 48 -16.71 -50.19 3.58
CA VAL A 48 -17.88 -49.37 3.17
C VAL A 48 -18.08 -48.19 4.11
N ALA A 49 -17.89 -48.38 5.42
CA ALA A 49 -17.96 -47.28 6.40
C ALA A 49 -16.84 -46.22 6.21
N ILE A 50 -15.61 -46.64 5.91
CA ILE A 50 -14.50 -45.72 5.62
C ILE A 50 -14.75 -44.94 4.34
N ILE A 51 -15.15 -45.62 3.27
CA ILE A 51 -15.44 -44.94 1.99
C ILE A 51 -16.62 -43.98 2.16
N GLY A 52 -17.66 -44.39 2.90
CA GLY A 52 -18.80 -43.51 3.23
C GLY A 52 -18.38 -42.26 4.02
N ALA A 53 -17.49 -42.42 5.01
CA ALA A 53 -16.95 -41.28 5.76
C ALA A 53 -16.12 -40.34 4.92
N ILE A 54 -15.28 -40.87 4.03
CA ILE A 54 -14.47 -40.07 3.08
C ILE A 54 -15.39 -39.28 2.11
N VAL A 55 -16.39 -39.95 1.54
CA VAL A 55 -17.36 -39.32 0.62
C VAL A 55 -18.14 -38.21 1.35
N ALA A 56 -18.61 -38.48 2.58
CA ALA A 56 -19.31 -37.49 3.39
C ALA A 56 -18.42 -36.27 3.70
N THR A 57 -17.13 -36.48 4.02
CA THR A 57 -16.18 -35.40 4.27
C THR A 57 -15.94 -34.57 3.01
N ILE A 58 -15.83 -35.22 1.86
CA ILE A 58 -15.68 -34.52 0.56
C ILE A 58 -16.92 -33.71 0.24
N ILE A 59 -18.12 -34.25 0.44
CA ILE A 59 -19.39 -33.54 0.22
C ILE A 59 -19.48 -32.32 1.16
N ILE A 60 -19.15 -32.49 2.45
CA ILE A 60 -19.14 -31.37 3.41
C ILE A 60 -18.13 -30.29 2.98
N ALA A 61 -16.93 -30.68 2.54
CA ALA A 61 -15.92 -29.74 2.05
C ALA A 61 -16.40 -29.01 0.78
N ILE A 62 -17.05 -29.70 -0.16
CA ILE A 62 -17.65 -29.10 -1.35
C ILE A 62 -18.79 -28.16 -0.97
N CYS A 63 -19.70 -28.55 -0.07
CA CYS A 63 -20.76 -27.67 0.42
C CYS A 63 -20.22 -26.44 1.14
N PHE A 64 -19.17 -26.60 1.92
CA PHE A 64 -18.52 -25.48 2.62
C PHE A 64 -17.82 -24.54 1.64
N THR A 65 -17.12 -25.06 0.62
CA THR A 65 -16.53 -24.23 -0.45
C THR A 65 -17.60 -23.56 -1.29
N PHE A 66 -18.71 -24.24 -1.60
CA PHE A 66 -19.82 -23.66 -2.35
C PHE A 66 -20.57 -22.59 -1.51
N ALA A 67 -20.77 -22.82 -0.23
CA ALA A 67 -21.35 -21.84 0.67
C ALA A 67 -20.44 -20.62 0.88
N SER A 68 -19.12 -20.83 0.95
CA SER A 68 -18.13 -19.76 1.00
C SER A 68 -18.09 -18.97 -0.32
N LEU A 69 -18.18 -19.68 -1.45
CA LEU A 69 -18.24 -19.06 -2.79
C LEU A 69 -19.55 -18.31 -2.98
N ALA A 70 -20.68 -18.88 -2.57
CA ALA A 70 -21.99 -18.22 -2.61
C ALA A 70 -22.03 -16.96 -1.74
N LYS A 71 -21.42 -16.98 -0.54
CA LYS A 71 -21.24 -15.76 0.27
C LYS A 71 -20.40 -14.71 -0.44
N THR A 72 -19.38 -15.11 -1.20
CA THR A 72 -18.55 -14.18 -1.99
C THR A 72 -19.36 -13.54 -3.12
N PHE A 73 -20.29 -14.27 -3.74
CA PHE A 73 -21.17 -13.74 -4.78
C PHE A 73 -22.36 -12.93 -4.22
N THR A 74 -22.86 -13.25 -3.03
CA THR A 74 -23.96 -12.47 -2.40
C THR A 74 -23.47 -11.19 -1.71
N ASP A 75 -22.23 -11.13 -1.25
CA ASP A 75 -21.65 -9.90 -0.70
C ASP A 75 -21.29 -8.87 -1.80
N THR A 76 -21.23 -9.29 -3.08
CA THR A 76 -20.85 -8.40 -4.18
C THR A 76 -22.04 -7.56 -4.70
N ASP A 77 -23.30 -8.01 -4.50
CA ASP A 77 -24.47 -7.37 -5.13
C ASP A 77 -25.53 -6.83 -4.15
N THR A 78 -25.42 -7.10 -2.85
CA THR A 78 -26.45 -6.63 -1.89
C THR A 78 -26.35 -5.13 -1.58
N ALA A 79 -25.26 -4.46 -1.95
CA ALA A 79 -25.18 -3.00 -1.82
C ALA A 79 -26.02 -2.25 -2.86
N SER A 80 -26.31 -2.87 -4.01
CA SER A 80 -27.13 -2.29 -5.09
C SER A 80 -28.61 -2.65 -5.01
N ALA A 81 -29.02 -3.63 -4.21
CA ALA A 81 -30.36 -4.20 -4.24
C ALA A 81 -31.44 -3.40 -3.52
N PHE A 82 -31.08 -2.37 -2.75
CA PHE A 82 -32.04 -1.44 -2.14
C PHE A 82 -31.78 -0.03 -2.65
N GLY A 83 -32.41 0.30 -3.79
CA GLY A 83 -32.33 1.59 -4.45
C GLY A 83 -32.75 2.73 -3.53
N GLY A 84 -31.79 3.58 -3.19
CA GLY A 84 -31.99 4.83 -2.49
C GLY A 84 -30.78 5.74 -2.70
N ASP A 85 -31.02 7.05 -2.68
CA ASP A 85 -30.00 8.05 -2.82
C ASP A 85 -28.88 7.87 -1.77
N SER A 86 -27.64 7.90 -2.20
CA SER A 86 -26.47 7.63 -1.34
C SER A 86 -25.36 8.63 -1.57
N ILE A 87 -24.43 8.70 -0.63
CA ILE A 87 -23.16 9.43 -0.73
C ILE A 87 -22.03 8.40 -0.77
N ALA A 88 -21.20 8.48 -1.79
CA ALA A 88 -19.98 7.69 -1.83
C ALA A 88 -18.89 8.34 -0.98
N VAL A 89 -18.09 7.51 -0.31
CA VAL A 89 -16.90 7.97 0.44
C VAL A 89 -15.69 7.24 -0.07
N ILE A 90 -14.72 7.99 -0.55
CA ILE A 90 -13.43 7.51 -1.02
C ILE A 90 -12.36 7.95 -0.02
N ASP A 91 -11.66 6.98 0.58
CA ASP A 91 -10.59 7.27 1.53
C ASP A 91 -9.27 7.51 0.77
N ILE A 92 -8.62 8.67 1.01
CA ILE A 92 -7.28 9.02 0.52
C ILE A 92 -6.37 9.10 1.73
N SER A 93 -5.63 8.02 2.01
CA SER A 93 -4.81 7.90 3.21
C SER A 93 -3.36 7.58 2.88
N GLY A 94 -2.43 8.17 3.66
CA GLY A 94 -1.00 7.98 3.48
C GLY A 94 -0.44 8.66 2.24
N VAL A 95 0.73 8.22 1.79
CA VAL A 95 1.42 8.82 0.63
C VAL A 95 0.73 8.43 -0.68
N ILE A 96 0.41 9.41 -1.51
CA ILE A 96 -0.18 9.20 -2.84
C ILE A 96 0.93 8.77 -3.80
N VAL A 97 0.96 7.48 -4.14
CA VAL A 97 2.00 6.91 -5.01
C VAL A 97 1.55 6.88 -6.46
N ASP A 98 0.30 6.53 -6.69
CA ASP A 98 -0.35 6.46 -8.01
C ASP A 98 -1.82 6.92 -7.92
N ALA A 99 -2.42 7.22 -9.06
CA ALA A 99 -3.79 7.69 -9.17
C ALA A 99 -4.81 6.56 -9.38
N ASP A 100 -4.38 5.45 -9.96
CA ASP A 100 -5.21 4.38 -10.54
C ASP A 100 -6.37 3.93 -9.66
N LYS A 101 -6.09 3.71 -8.37
CA LYS A 101 -7.10 3.22 -7.42
C LYS A 101 -8.15 4.28 -7.10
N ILE A 102 -7.73 5.53 -6.97
CA ILE A 102 -8.62 6.64 -6.63
C ILE A 102 -9.48 6.95 -7.85
N ASP A 103 -8.90 7.00 -9.03
CA ASP A 103 -9.57 7.34 -10.28
C ASP A 103 -10.64 6.29 -10.65
N LYS A 104 -10.32 5.00 -10.53
CA LYS A 104 -11.31 3.91 -10.72
C LYS A 104 -12.50 4.02 -9.76
N GLN A 105 -12.27 4.49 -8.53
CA GLN A 105 -13.34 4.71 -7.57
C GLN A 105 -14.16 5.94 -7.91
N LEU A 106 -13.51 7.03 -8.31
CA LEU A 106 -14.17 8.26 -8.79
C LEU A 106 -15.04 7.97 -10.01
N GLU A 107 -14.50 7.28 -11.01
CA GLU A 107 -15.24 6.86 -12.20
C GLU A 107 -16.45 6.00 -11.85
N LYS A 108 -16.24 4.93 -11.06
CA LYS A 108 -17.31 4.02 -10.65
C LYS A 108 -18.45 4.76 -9.95
N PHE A 109 -18.13 5.61 -8.97
CA PHE A 109 -19.15 6.36 -8.25
C PHE A 109 -19.69 7.56 -9.04
N GLY A 110 -18.87 8.08 -9.94
CA GLY A 110 -19.27 9.09 -10.91
C GLY A 110 -20.40 8.60 -11.82
N ASP A 111 -20.34 7.37 -12.26
CA ASP A 111 -21.30 6.76 -13.17
C ASP A 111 -22.54 6.18 -12.46
N ASP A 112 -22.49 5.90 -11.16
CA ASP A 112 -23.63 5.34 -10.41
C ASP A 112 -24.70 6.41 -10.17
N SER A 113 -25.87 6.26 -10.76
CA SER A 113 -27.01 7.19 -10.64
C SER A 113 -27.59 7.27 -9.20
N ASN A 114 -27.39 6.24 -8.37
CA ASN A 114 -27.81 6.23 -6.97
C ASN A 114 -26.86 7.05 -6.07
N VAL A 115 -25.63 7.26 -6.50
CA VAL A 115 -24.66 8.10 -5.79
C VAL A 115 -24.94 9.57 -6.17
N LYS A 116 -25.39 10.38 -5.22
CA LYS A 116 -25.72 11.81 -5.46
C LYS A 116 -24.54 12.74 -5.25
N ALA A 117 -23.59 12.34 -4.42
CA ALA A 117 -22.35 13.08 -4.18
C ALA A 117 -21.23 12.13 -3.76
N ILE A 118 -20.00 12.61 -3.88
CA ILE A 118 -18.77 11.90 -3.48
C ILE A 118 -18.10 12.73 -2.39
N ILE A 119 -17.67 12.09 -1.30
CA ILE A 119 -16.80 12.71 -0.30
C ILE A 119 -15.42 12.05 -0.39
N LEU A 120 -14.41 12.85 -0.63
CA LEU A 120 -13.01 12.45 -0.46
C LEU A 120 -12.66 12.64 1.01
N HIS A 121 -12.46 11.54 1.73
CA HIS A 121 -12.06 11.54 3.13
C HIS A 121 -10.53 11.44 3.17
N ILE A 122 -9.88 12.53 3.55
CA ILE A 122 -8.45 12.75 3.31
C ILE A 122 -7.68 12.75 4.63
N ASP A 123 -6.68 11.86 4.72
CA ASP A 123 -5.64 11.86 5.74
C ASP A 123 -4.29 11.52 5.11
N SER A 124 -3.68 12.52 4.44
CA SER A 124 -2.54 12.31 3.56
C SER A 124 -1.57 13.51 3.56
N PRO A 125 -0.25 13.24 3.63
CA PRO A 125 0.78 14.27 3.46
C PRO A 125 1.01 14.68 2.00
N GLY A 126 0.26 14.11 1.04
CA GLY A 126 0.49 14.25 -0.38
C GLY A 126 1.29 13.09 -0.97
N GLY A 127 2.00 13.32 -2.06
CA GLY A 127 2.75 12.26 -2.73
C GLY A 127 3.31 12.66 -4.09
N GLY A 128 3.28 11.75 -5.06
CA GLY A 128 3.75 11.97 -6.42
C GLY A 128 3.02 13.14 -7.10
N ALA A 129 3.77 14.05 -7.68
CA ALA A 129 3.21 15.26 -8.30
C ALA A 129 2.22 14.91 -9.43
N ALA A 130 2.64 14.04 -10.36
CA ALA A 130 1.80 13.63 -11.48
C ALA A 130 0.56 12.84 -11.02
N ALA A 131 0.71 11.92 -10.05
CA ALA A 131 -0.42 11.17 -9.51
C ALA A 131 -1.46 12.09 -8.84
N SER A 132 -1.00 13.07 -8.07
CA SER A 132 -1.90 14.04 -7.44
C SER A 132 -2.62 14.91 -8.47
N GLN A 133 -1.93 15.30 -9.55
CA GLN A 133 -2.50 16.07 -10.65
C GLN A 133 -3.53 15.25 -11.44
N GLU A 134 -3.29 13.97 -11.67
CA GLU A 134 -4.22 13.08 -12.35
C GLU A 134 -5.54 12.98 -11.58
N VAL A 135 -5.47 12.69 -10.27
CA VAL A 135 -6.67 12.67 -9.42
C VAL A 135 -7.38 14.04 -9.38
N TYR A 136 -6.63 15.15 -9.34
CA TYR A 136 -7.21 16.50 -9.42
C TYR A 136 -8.06 16.67 -10.69
N HIS A 137 -7.54 16.29 -11.83
CA HIS A 137 -8.26 16.40 -13.11
C HIS A 137 -9.46 15.45 -13.15
N GLU A 138 -9.35 14.26 -12.58
CA GLU A 138 -10.48 13.33 -12.51
C GLU A 138 -11.60 13.89 -11.61
N VAL A 139 -11.28 14.52 -10.49
CA VAL A 139 -12.28 15.23 -9.66
C VAL A 139 -12.97 16.33 -10.46
N LEU A 140 -12.22 17.12 -11.21
CA LEU A 140 -12.81 18.16 -12.08
C LEU A 140 -13.71 17.56 -13.16
N ARG A 141 -13.30 16.45 -13.79
CA ARG A 141 -14.11 15.74 -14.80
C ARG A 141 -15.44 15.27 -14.21
N ILE A 142 -15.41 14.63 -13.04
CA ILE A 142 -16.62 14.17 -12.35
C ILE A 142 -17.59 15.33 -12.03
N ARG A 143 -17.04 16.47 -11.60
CA ARG A 143 -17.85 17.67 -11.31
C ARG A 143 -18.45 18.28 -12.59
N GLN A 144 -17.67 18.41 -13.65
CA GLN A 144 -18.05 19.14 -14.86
C GLN A 144 -18.87 18.29 -15.82
N GLU A 145 -18.49 17.03 -16.05
CA GLU A 145 -19.13 16.17 -17.03
C GLU A 145 -20.26 15.30 -16.42
N LYS A 146 -20.05 14.80 -15.21
CA LYS A 146 -21.07 13.97 -14.53
C LYS A 146 -22.02 14.80 -13.65
N HIS A 147 -21.74 16.11 -13.50
CA HIS A 147 -22.51 17.04 -12.68
C HIS A 147 -22.71 16.54 -11.24
N LYS A 148 -21.75 15.77 -10.73
CA LYS A 148 -21.76 15.28 -9.35
C LYS A 148 -20.97 16.17 -8.43
N LYS A 149 -21.55 16.46 -7.27
CA LYS A 149 -20.85 17.19 -6.22
C LYS A 149 -19.75 16.33 -5.62
N VAL A 150 -18.54 16.86 -5.56
CA VAL A 150 -17.39 16.24 -4.89
C VAL A 150 -16.92 17.15 -3.77
N VAL A 151 -16.81 16.62 -2.56
CA VAL A 151 -16.47 17.38 -1.34
C VAL A 151 -15.24 16.74 -0.69
N ALA A 152 -14.29 17.54 -0.23
CA ALA A 152 -13.18 17.07 0.58
C ALA A 152 -13.49 17.21 2.07
N SER A 153 -13.22 16.16 2.84
CA SER A 153 -13.25 16.16 4.31
C SER A 153 -11.88 15.76 4.83
N VAL A 154 -11.12 16.74 5.31
CA VAL A 154 -9.80 16.50 5.87
C VAL A 154 -9.92 16.05 7.32
N GLU A 155 -9.33 14.89 7.63
CA GLU A 155 -9.27 14.34 8.98
C GLU A 155 -8.15 15.00 9.78
N SER A 156 -6.96 14.41 9.82
CA SER A 156 -5.79 14.99 10.50
C SER A 156 -4.99 15.87 9.55
N MET A 157 -4.81 15.42 8.30
CA MET A 157 -3.94 16.04 7.33
C MET A 157 -4.48 15.96 5.90
N GLY A 158 -4.40 17.08 5.19
CA GLY A 158 -4.63 17.16 3.75
C GLY A 158 -3.61 18.12 3.16
N ALA A 159 -2.34 17.71 3.08
CA ALA A 159 -1.24 18.58 2.75
C ALA A 159 -0.67 18.29 1.35
N SER A 160 -0.10 19.30 0.71
CA SER A 160 0.64 19.21 -0.54
C SER A 160 -0.20 18.53 -1.65
N GLY A 161 0.19 17.39 -2.23
CA GLY A 161 -0.59 16.69 -3.24
C GLY A 161 -2.02 16.34 -2.79
N ALA A 162 -2.24 16.07 -1.50
CA ALA A 162 -3.58 15.85 -0.98
C ALA A 162 -4.41 17.15 -0.93
N TYR A 163 -3.78 18.29 -0.65
CA TYR A 163 -4.42 19.60 -0.76
C TYR A 163 -4.70 19.96 -2.22
N TYR A 164 -3.78 19.59 -3.14
CA TYR A 164 -4.00 19.77 -4.57
C TYR A 164 -5.30 19.08 -5.02
N ILE A 165 -5.49 17.82 -4.66
CA ILE A 165 -6.72 17.08 -4.93
C ILE A 165 -7.93 17.74 -4.23
N ALA A 166 -7.80 18.11 -2.95
CA ALA A 166 -8.87 18.74 -2.20
C ALA A 166 -9.32 20.06 -2.84
N SER A 167 -8.38 20.84 -3.41
CA SER A 167 -8.68 22.11 -4.06
C SER A 167 -9.62 21.98 -5.26
N ALA A 168 -9.61 20.82 -5.96
CA ALA A 168 -10.51 20.51 -7.06
C ALA A 168 -11.96 20.26 -6.61
N CYS A 169 -12.22 20.06 -5.32
CA CYS A 169 -13.56 19.77 -4.80
C CYS A 169 -14.44 21.01 -4.75
N ASP A 170 -15.77 20.80 -4.68
CA ASP A 170 -16.75 21.89 -4.53
C ASP A 170 -16.63 22.60 -3.19
N ARG A 171 -16.26 21.87 -2.15
CA ARG A 171 -16.00 22.36 -0.79
C ARG A 171 -14.94 21.53 -0.09
N ILE A 172 -14.19 22.22 0.77
CA ILE A 172 -13.20 21.62 1.65
C ILE A 172 -13.59 21.85 3.10
N TYR A 173 -13.75 20.75 3.83
CA TYR A 173 -14.00 20.74 5.27
C TYR A 173 -12.72 20.28 5.98
N ALA A 174 -12.37 20.95 7.07
CA ALA A 174 -11.28 20.54 7.94
C ALA A 174 -11.60 20.89 9.40
N ASN A 175 -11.17 20.05 10.35
CA ASN A 175 -11.28 20.42 11.76
C ASN A 175 -10.36 21.62 12.06
N PRO A 176 -10.63 22.43 13.09
CA PRO A 176 -9.74 23.53 13.46
C PRO A 176 -8.27 23.14 13.61
N ALA A 177 -7.98 21.93 14.10
CA ALA A 177 -6.65 21.40 14.31
C ALA A 177 -6.12 20.56 13.13
N SER A 178 -6.89 20.30 12.08
CA SER A 178 -6.42 19.61 10.88
C SER A 178 -5.36 20.46 10.17
N VAL A 179 -4.41 19.80 9.52
CA VAL A 179 -3.31 20.45 8.81
C VAL A 179 -3.59 20.42 7.31
N VAL A 180 -3.55 21.58 6.65
CA VAL A 180 -3.80 21.72 5.20
C VAL A 180 -2.76 22.64 4.54
N GLY A 181 -2.77 22.72 3.21
CA GLY A 181 -1.86 23.58 2.46
C GLY A 181 -0.60 22.85 2.06
N SER A 182 0.58 23.32 2.48
CA SER A 182 1.87 22.84 1.98
C SER A 182 1.94 22.91 0.45
N ILE A 183 1.52 24.05 -0.12
CA ILE A 183 1.58 24.28 -1.57
C ILE A 183 3.04 24.51 -1.93
N GLY A 184 3.65 23.50 -2.55
CA GLY A 184 5.06 23.50 -2.90
C GLY A 184 5.47 22.20 -3.58
N VAL A 185 6.69 22.20 -4.12
CA VAL A 185 7.28 21.06 -4.84
C VAL A 185 8.66 20.79 -4.28
N ILE A 186 8.96 19.54 -4.02
CA ILE A 186 10.31 19.10 -3.69
C ILE A 186 10.78 18.08 -4.70
N MET A 187 12.07 18.09 -5.00
CA MET A 187 12.78 17.00 -5.63
C MET A 187 13.90 16.55 -4.70
N GLU A 188 13.96 15.27 -4.43
CA GLU A 188 14.85 14.74 -3.41
C GLU A 188 15.45 13.41 -3.83
N TRP A 189 16.74 13.25 -3.58
CA TRP A 189 17.46 11.97 -3.61
C TRP A 189 18.65 12.03 -2.66
N THR A 190 19.20 10.87 -2.32
CA THR A 190 20.35 10.78 -1.44
C THR A 190 21.64 10.69 -2.26
N ASN A 191 22.61 11.58 -2.01
CA ASN A 191 23.97 11.42 -2.54
C ASN A 191 24.76 10.48 -1.62
N TYR A 192 25.24 9.37 -2.18
CA TYR A 192 26.07 8.37 -1.47
C TYR A 192 27.48 8.23 -2.08
N GLY A 193 27.96 9.25 -2.81
CA GLY A 193 29.27 9.25 -3.46
C GLY A 193 30.44 9.06 -2.47
N ASP A 194 30.37 9.69 -1.28
CA ASP A 194 31.37 9.51 -0.24
C ASP A 194 31.43 8.09 0.30
N LEU A 195 30.26 7.46 0.49
CA LEU A 195 30.18 6.07 0.90
C LEU A 195 30.80 5.15 -0.15
N MET A 196 30.55 5.38 -1.42
CA MET A 196 31.14 4.60 -2.50
C MET A 196 32.66 4.78 -2.54
N ARG A 197 33.17 6.00 -2.38
CA ARG A 197 34.61 6.28 -2.30
C ARG A 197 35.26 5.55 -1.12
N TRP A 198 34.62 5.60 0.05
CA TRP A 198 35.09 4.86 1.22
C TRP A 198 35.13 3.33 0.97
N ALA A 199 34.10 2.78 0.31
CA ALA A 199 34.04 1.36 -0.05
C ALA A 199 34.94 1.00 -1.24
N LYS A 200 35.71 1.95 -1.81
CA LYS A 200 36.55 1.80 -3.01
C LYS A 200 35.76 1.34 -4.24
N LEU A 201 34.47 1.66 -4.30
CA LEU A 201 33.61 1.41 -5.45
C LEU A 201 33.60 2.64 -6.36
N LYS A 202 33.50 2.41 -7.66
CA LYS A 202 33.38 3.47 -8.68
C LYS A 202 32.16 3.18 -9.53
N ASN A 203 31.28 4.18 -9.67
CA ASN A 203 30.28 4.18 -10.73
C ASN A 203 30.96 4.58 -12.05
N ILE A 204 30.69 3.87 -13.13
CA ILE A 204 31.19 4.18 -14.48
C ILE A 204 29.98 4.33 -15.38
N THR A 205 29.66 5.56 -15.74
CA THR A 205 28.56 5.88 -16.64
C THR A 205 29.14 6.33 -17.98
N ILE A 206 28.67 5.74 -19.07
CA ILE A 206 28.95 6.20 -20.43
C ILE A 206 27.62 6.69 -20.98
N SER A 207 27.50 8.01 -21.15
CA SER A 207 26.26 8.63 -21.60
C SER A 207 26.51 9.50 -22.84
N ARG A 208 25.43 9.79 -23.56
CA ARG A 208 25.39 10.82 -24.59
C ARG A 208 24.22 11.75 -24.33
N GLY A 209 24.51 13.04 -24.32
CA GLY A 209 23.62 14.14 -23.90
C GLY A 209 24.07 14.67 -22.54
N ASP A 210 24.27 15.97 -22.44
CA ASP A 210 24.94 16.64 -21.31
C ASP A 210 24.20 16.48 -19.97
N LEU A 211 22.91 16.23 -20.02
CA LEU A 211 22.05 16.06 -18.84
C LEU A 211 21.51 14.62 -18.70
N LYS A 212 22.06 13.65 -19.48
CA LYS A 212 21.50 12.28 -19.46
C LYS A 212 21.74 11.54 -18.15
N ASP A 213 22.83 11.87 -17.45
CA ASP A 213 23.19 11.36 -16.14
C ASP A 213 23.04 12.41 -15.02
N ALA A 214 22.27 13.46 -15.29
CA ALA A 214 21.95 14.47 -14.29
C ALA A 214 21.25 13.83 -13.08
N GLY A 215 21.70 14.20 -11.88
CA GLY A 215 21.18 13.60 -10.64
C GLY A 215 21.80 12.25 -10.28
N ASP A 216 22.95 11.87 -10.89
CA ASP A 216 23.71 10.68 -10.45
C ASP A 216 24.01 10.80 -8.94
N PRO A 217 23.47 9.89 -8.11
CA PRO A 217 23.59 9.98 -6.66
C PRO A 217 25.00 9.64 -6.16
N THR A 218 25.94 9.31 -7.05
CA THR A 218 27.33 8.99 -6.68
C THR A 218 28.27 10.19 -6.75
N ARG A 219 27.77 11.36 -7.15
CA ARG A 219 28.52 12.61 -7.26
C ARG A 219 27.67 13.82 -6.92
N ASP A 220 28.31 14.95 -6.70
CA ASP A 220 27.63 16.22 -6.54
C ASP A 220 27.03 16.71 -7.87
N LEU A 221 25.96 17.48 -7.77
CA LEU A 221 25.37 18.17 -8.93
C LEU A 221 26.32 19.22 -9.46
N THR A 222 26.37 19.31 -10.77
CA THR A 222 26.95 20.49 -11.43
C THR A 222 26.00 21.70 -11.36
N PRO A 223 26.49 22.94 -11.49
CA PRO A 223 25.63 24.12 -11.56
C PRO A 223 24.58 24.05 -12.69
N GLN A 224 24.91 23.41 -13.81
CA GLN A 224 24.00 23.22 -14.93
C GLN A 224 22.86 22.26 -14.58
N GLU A 225 23.16 21.16 -13.92
CA GLU A 225 22.15 20.19 -13.46
C GLU A 225 21.25 20.80 -12.39
N GLN A 226 21.86 21.57 -11.47
CA GLN A 226 21.07 22.27 -10.45
C GLN A 226 20.09 23.25 -11.09
N ALA A 227 20.53 24.05 -12.04
CA ALA A 227 19.66 25.00 -12.77
C ALA A 227 18.56 24.25 -13.55
N TYR A 228 18.91 23.12 -14.17
CA TYR A 228 17.94 22.28 -14.87
C TYR A 228 16.85 21.76 -13.94
N PHE A 229 17.23 21.12 -12.82
CA PHE A 229 16.26 20.61 -11.86
C PHE A 229 15.43 21.71 -11.21
N GLN A 230 16.05 22.86 -10.90
CA GLN A 230 15.30 24.00 -10.38
C GLN A 230 14.23 24.47 -11.37
N SER A 231 14.53 24.50 -12.66
CA SER A 231 13.56 24.89 -13.68
C SER A 231 12.35 23.94 -13.76
N LEU A 232 12.57 22.63 -13.54
CA LEU A 232 11.48 21.64 -13.46
C LEU A 232 10.61 21.86 -12.22
N VAL A 233 11.24 22.05 -11.06
CA VAL A 233 10.54 22.34 -9.79
C VAL A 233 9.72 23.65 -9.92
N ASP A 234 10.30 24.70 -10.47
CA ASP A 234 9.63 25.99 -10.67
C ASP A 234 8.43 25.85 -11.62
N ASN A 235 8.56 25.05 -12.69
CA ASN A 235 7.46 24.80 -13.61
C ASN A 235 6.31 24.07 -12.91
N MET A 236 6.60 22.98 -12.18
CA MET A 236 5.58 22.22 -11.44
C MET A 236 4.93 23.07 -10.34
N TYR A 237 5.72 23.91 -9.66
CA TYR A 237 5.22 24.84 -8.67
C TYR A 237 4.24 25.86 -9.30
N GLY A 238 4.59 26.40 -10.47
CA GLY A 238 3.70 27.29 -11.20
C GLY A 238 2.36 26.64 -11.54
N GLN A 239 2.37 25.38 -11.98
CA GLN A 239 1.15 24.60 -12.23
C GLN A 239 0.33 24.46 -10.94
N PHE A 240 0.95 24.05 -9.84
CA PHE A 240 0.25 23.87 -8.56
C PHE A 240 -0.43 25.16 -8.11
N VAL A 241 0.28 26.28 -8.11
CA VAL A 241 -0.27 27.59 -7.74
C VAL A 241 -1.45 27.97 -8.64
N HIS A 242 -1.30 27.82 -9.96
CA HIS A 242 -2.32 28.16 -10.93
C HIS A 242 -3.59 27.32 -10.76
N ASP A 243 -3.45 26.01 -10.62
CA ASP A 243 -4.57 25.09 -10.49
C ASP A 243 -5.34 25.33 -9.18
N VAL A 244 -4.62 25.55 -8.07
CA VAL A 244 -5.26 25.94 -6.81
C VAL A 244 -5.97 27.27 -6.94
N ALA A 245 -5.35 28.29 -7.56
CA ALA A 245 -5.97 29.59 -7.77
C ALA A 245 -7.27 29.47 -8.59
N THR A 246 -7.22 28.70 -9.67
CA THR A 246 -8.37 28.44 -10.53
C THR A 246 -9.47 27.71 -9.78
N ALA A 247 -9.15 26.65 -9.10
CA ALA A 247 -10.10 25.81 -8.35
C ALA A 247 -10.72 26.54 -7.16
N ARG A 248 -9.96 27.43 -6.50
CA ARG A 248 -10.44 28.28 -5.39
C ARG A 248 -11.05 29.62 -5.86
N HIS A 249 -11.27 29.78 -7.17
CA HIS A 249 -11.87 30.99 -7.77
C HIS A 249 -11.13 32.28 -7.39
N THR A 250 -9.81 32.25 -7.40
CA THR A 250 -8.94 33.37 -7.03
C THR A 250 -7.81 33.54 -8.06
N THR A 251 -6.81 34.35 -7.77
CA THR A 251 -5.69 34.60 -8.66
C THR A 251 -4.39 34.01 -8.11
N ASP A 252 -3.46 33.69 -9.00
CA ASP A 252 -2.12 33.19 -8.64
C ASP A 252 -1.44 34.12 -7.63
N ASP A 253 -1.58 35.45 -7.79
CA ASP A 253 -0.97 36.42 -6.89
C ASP A 253 -1.50 36.38 -5.47
N LYS A 254 -2.73 35.89 -5.27
CA LYS A 254 -3.29 35.65 -3.93
C LYS A 254 -2.84 34.31 -3.33
N ILE A 255 -2.57 33.33 -4.17
CA ILE A 255 -2.11 32.01 -3.70
C ILE A 255 -0.59 32.01 -3.44
N LYS A 256 0.22 32.67 -4.26
CA LYS A 256 1.69 32.72 -4.13
C LYS A 256 2.20 33.03 -2.69
N PRO A 257 1.66 34.03 -1.98
CA PRO A 257 2.10 34.30 -0.60
C PRO A 257 1.80 33.16 0.38
N LEU A 258 0.81 32.31 0.05
CA LEU A 258 0.40 31.15 0.85
C LEU A 258 1.12 29.86 0.41
N ALA A 259 1.78 29.90 -0.75
CA ALA A 259 2.41 28.76 -1.41
C ALA A 259 3.92 28.69 -1.13
N THR A 260 4.31 28.83 0.12
CA THR A 260 5.71 28.76 0.54
C THR A 260 6.14 27.35 0.99
N GLY A 261 5.28 26.35 0.79
CA GLY A 261 5.47 25.02 1.31
C GLY A 261 5.01 24.85 2.78
N GLN A 262 4.59 25.94 3.42
CA GLN A 262 4.10 25.88 4.81
C GLN A 262 2.70 25.26 4.88
N VAL A 263 2.42 24.67 6.03
CA VAL A 263 1.10 24.15 6.39
C VAL A 263 0.34 25.14 7.26
N TRP A 264 -0.97 25.01 7.24
CA TRP A 264 -1.92 25.83 8.00
C TRP A 264 -2.84 24.91 8.81
N THR A 265 -3.21 25.33 10.01
CA THR A 265 -4.32 24.66 10.69
C THR A 265 -5.64 24.99 10.00
N GLY A 266 -6.67 24.16 10.17
CA GLY A 266 -7.99 24.46 9.61
C GLY A 266 -8.52 25.81 10.09
N GLU A 267 -8.22 26.20 11.34
CA GLU A 267 -8.59 27.52 11.87
C GLU A 267 -7.90 28.66 11.12
N GLN A 268 -6.59 28.52 10.81
CA GLN A 268 -5.83 29.50 10.04
C GLN A 268 -6.23 29.50 8.54
N ALA A 269 -6.55 28.35 8.00
CA ALA A 269 -6.83 28.14 6.58
C ALA A 269 -8.18 28.75 6.14
N LEU A 270 -9.17 28.81 7.04
CA LEU A 270 -10.49 29.32 6.72
C LEU A 270 -10.46 30.81 6.28
N PRO A 271 -9.92 31.75 7.06
CA PRO A 271 -9.85 33.15 6.64
C PRO A 271 -8.96 33.41 5.43
N LEU A 272 -8.03 32.48 5.13
CA LEU A 272 -7.17 32.53 3.95
C LEU A 272 -7.86 32.00 2.67
N GLY A 273 -9.06 31.44 2.79
CA GLY A 273 -9.80 30.85 1.68
C GLY A 273 -9.22 29.50 1.21
N LEU A 274 -8.34 28.88 2.00
CA LEU A 274 -7.77 27.57 1.68
C LEU A 274 -8.75 26.42 1.99
N ILE A 275 -9.68 26.63 2.92
CA ILE A 275 -10.83 25.74 3.17
C ILE A 275 -12.12 26.56 3.17
N ASP A 276 -13.29 25.88 3.11
CA ASP A 276 -14.59 26.53 3.03
C ASP A 276 -15.35 26.48 4.35
N GLN A 277 -15.06 25.48 5.19
CA GLN A 277 -15.76 25.31 6.46
C GLN A 277 -14.93 24.51 7.45
N GLN A 278 -15.00 24.92 8.72
CA GLN A 278 -14.51 24.10 9.82
C GLN A 278 -15.51 23.00 10.16
N GLY A 279 -15.02 21.79 10.34
CA GLY A 279 -15.82 20.63 10.74
C GLY A 279 -15.21 19.32 10.28
N GLY A 280 -15.51 18.27 11.03
CA GLY A 280 -15.09 16.91 10.69
C GLY A 280 -16.04 16.22 9.72
N PHE A 281 -15.75 14.95 9.44
CA PHE A 281 -16.45 14.12 8.47
C PHE A 281 -17.99 14.14 8.61
N ARG A 282 -18.52 14.08 9.85
CA ARG A 282 -19.98 14.10 10.06
C ARG A 282 -20.62 15.40 9.59
N ILE A 283 -19.98 16.54 9.81
CA ILE A 283 -20.47 17.86 9.35
C ILE A 283 -20.45 17.88 7.82
N ALA A 284 -19.33 17.51 7.20
CA ALA A 284 -19.19 17.41 5.76
C ALA A 284 -20.25 16.49 5.13
N LEU A 285 -20.50 15.32 5.76
CA LEU A 285 -21.48 14.35 5.31
C LEU A 285 -22.91 14.91 5.34
N MET A 286 -23.33 15.50 6.46
CA MET A 286 -24.67 16.01 6.61
C MET A 286 -24.95 17.23 5.72
N ASP A 287 -23.98 18.14 5.61
CA ASP A 287 -24.10 19.30 4.73
C ASP A 287 -24.12 18.88 3.25
N THR A 288 -23.32 17.90 2.88
CA THR A 288 -23.31 17.33 1.52
C THR A 288 -24.66 16.68 1.23
N ALA A 289 -25.19 15.84 2.14
CA ALA A 289 -26.51 15.20 2.01
C ALA A 289 -27.61 16.23 1.76
N LYS A 290 -27.67 17.24 2.61
CA LYS A 290 -28.66 18.34 2.48
C LYS A 290 -28.49 19.05 1.13
N SER A 291 -27.27 19.28 0.67
CA SER A 291 -27.00 20.01 -0.58
C SER A 291 -27.44 19.26 -1.84
N VAL A 292 -27.62 17.93 -1.76
CA VAL A 292 -28.07 17.07 -2.87
C VAL A 292 -29.49 16.52 -2.65
N GLY A 293 -30.23 17.09 -1.70
CA GLY A 293 -31.66 16.78 -1.48
C GLY A 293 -31.93 15.53 -0.63
N ILE A 294 -30.89 14.94 -0.01
CA ILE A 294 -31.08 13.81 0.90
C ILE A 294 -31.50 14.34 2.29
N SER A 295 -32.65 13.89 2.76
CA SER A 295 -33.18 14.26 4.07
C SER A 295 -32.78 13.23 5.13
N GLY A 296 -32.30 13.70 6.28
CA GLY A 296 -31.88 12.85 7.39
C GLY A 296 -30.45 12.29 7.19
N GLU A 297 -30.17 11.14 7.77
CA GLU A 297 -28.86 10.50 7.69
C GLU A 297 -28.70 9.80 6.34
N PRO A 298 -27.70 10.18 5.52
CA PRO A 298 -27.55 9.61 4.20
C PRO A 298 -27.00 8.18 4.30
N ARG A 299 -27.38 7.35 3.32
CA ARG A 299 -26.72 6.08 3.09
C ARG A 299 -25.32 6.33 2.57
N ILE A 300 -24.32 5.71 3.20
CA ILE A 300 -22.92 5.78 2.78
C ILE A 300 -22.57 4.53 1.98
N VAL A 301 -21.95 4.73 0.82
CA VAL A 301 -21.34 3.67 0.00
C VAL A 301 -19.85 3.87 0.01
N ARG A 302 -19.11 2.80 0.28
CA ARG A 302 -17.64 2.80 0.22
C ARG A 302 -17.16 1.80 -0.82
N PRO A 303 -15.95 1.98 -1.37
CA PRO A 303 -15.34 0.97 -2.22
C PRO A 303 -15.27 -0.37 -1.49
N ILE A 304 -15.60 -1.44 -2.17
CA ILE A 304 -15.41 -2.78 -1.63
C ILE A 304 -13.91 -2.98 -1.48
N LYS A 305 -13.44 -3.20 -0.26
CA LYS A 305 -12.06 -3.61 -0.03
C LYS A 305 -11.86 -4.94 -0.77
N GLU A 306 -11.02 -4.96 -1.78
CA GLU A 306 -10.61 -6.22 -2.39
C GLU A 306 -10.08 -7.11 -1.27
N LYS A 307 -10.82 -8.19 -0.98
CA LYS A 307 -10.32 -9.21 -0.07
C LYS A 307 -9.19 -9.91 -0.80
N HIS A 308 -7.99 -9.46 -0.56
CA HIS A 308 -6.82 -10.20 -0.98
C HIS A 308 -6.95 -11.61 -0.40
N GLY A 309 -6.85 -12.63 -1.26
CA GLY A 309 -6.91 -14.03 -0.83
C GLY A 309 -5.83 -14.34 0.21
N VAL A 310 -5.90 -15.50 0.86
CA VAL A 310 -4.97 -15.93 1.92
C VAL A 310 -3.48 -15.70 1.54
N ALA A 311 -3.14 -15.73 0.23
CA ALA A 311 -1.80 -15.43 -0.27
C ALA A 311 -1.37 -13.95 -0.03
N ALA A 312 -2.30 -12.99 -0.06
CA ALA A 312 -1.99 -11.59 0.20
C ALA A 312 -1.90 -11.28 1.71
N LEU A 313 -2.65 -12.02 2.55
CA LEU A 313 -2.51 -11.95 4.00
C LEU A 313 -1.10 -12.41 4.45
N LEU A 314 -0.48 -13.31 3.68
CA LEU A 314 0.89 -13.77 3.93
C LEU A 314 1.94 -12.79 3.37
N SER A 315 1.62 -12.02 2.32
CA SER A 315 2.53 -11.03 1.73
C SER A 315 2.50 -9.68 2.47
N ASP A 316 1.33 -9.18 2.87
CA ASP A 316 1.21 -7.92 3.61
C ASP A 316 1.86 -7.99 5.00
N GLY A 317 1.75 -9.14 5.68
CA GLY A 317 2.38 -9.34 6.99
C GLY A 317 3.92 -9.42 6.96
N THR A 318 4.51 -9.79 5.82
CA THR A 318 5.96 -9.86 5.67
C THR A 318 6.58 -8.53 5.24
N ASP A 319 5.87 -7.69 4.50
CA ASP A 319 6.34 -6.37 4.07
C ASP A 319 6.37 -5.35 5.24
N GLU A 320 5.50 -5.49 6.25
CA GLU A 320 5.56 -4.68 7.48
C GLU A 320 6.66 -5.12 8.44
N LEU A 321 6.93 -6.45 8.53
CA LEU A 321 7.95 -7.01 9.44
C LEU A 321 9.38 -6.96 8.84
N PHE A 322 9.50 -7.01 7.51
CA PHE A 322 10.78 -6.97 6.79
C PHE A 322 10.67 -5.99 5.62
N PRO A 323 10.93 -4.67 5.85
CA PRO A 323 10.96 -3.71 4.74
C PRO A 323 11.93 -4.21 3.68
N ASN A 324 11.42 -4.42 2.47
CA ASN A 324 12.22 -4.94 1.36
C ASN A 324 13.37 -3.96 1.07
N PRO A 325 14.65 -4.37 1.25
CA PRO A 325 15.79 -3.46 1.04
C PRO A 325 15.86 -2.90 -0.38
N SER A 326 15.31 -3.61 -1.39
CA SER A 326 15.25 -3.10 -2.76
C SER A 326 14.32 -1.89 -2.87
N LYS A 327 13.21 -1.83 -2.11
CA LYS A 327 12.32 -0.64 -2.08
C LYS A 327 12.98 0.60 -1.45
N LEU A 328 14.01 0.41 -0.63
CA LEU A 328 14.83 1.50 -0.08
C LEU A 328 15.86 2.02 -1.08
N LEU A 329 16.33 1.16 -1.98
CA LEU A 329 17.32 1.49 -3.02
C LEU A 329 16.66 1.95 -4.33
N ASP A 330 15.41 1.56 -4.58
CA ASP A 330 14.61 1.91 -5.77
C ASP A 330 14.00 3.32 -5.73
N ARG A 331 14.42 4.18 -4.81
CA ARG A 331 14.04 5.59 -4.85
C ARG A 331 14.80 6.29 -5.97
N ALA A 332 14.33 6.07 -7.20
CA ALA A 332 14.69 6.95 -8.30
C ALA A 332 14.39 8.41 -7.91
N PRO A 333 15.16 9.40 -8.39
CA PRO A 333 14.83 10.80 -8.21
C PRO A 333 13.37 11.03 -8.61
N GLY A 334 12.56 11.54 -7.70
CA GLY A 334 11.14 11.77 -7.93
C GLY A 334 10.74 13.19 -7.59
N PHE A 335 9.74 13.72 -8.30
CA PHE A 335 9.11 14.99 -7.97
C PHE A 335 7.88 14.74 -7.10
N TYR A 336 7.81 15.45 -5.99
CA TYR A 336 6.78 15.21 -4.99
C TYR A 336 6.08 16.50 -4.58
N PHE A 337 4.77 16.39 -4.48
CA PHE A 337 3.90 17.23 -3.66
C PHE A 337 3.73 16.51 -2.32
N LEU A 338 4.74 16.58 -1.47
CA LEU A 338 4.80 15.84 -0.22
C LEU A 338 5.24 16.75 0.93
N TRP A 339 4.47 16.75 2.01
CA TRP A 339 4.86 17.37 3.27
C TRP A 339 5.59 16.34 4.14
N LYS A 340 6.74 16.75 4.75
CA LYS A 340 7.59 15.90 5.60
C LYS A 340 7.64 16.43 7.01
#